data_81ea00abf9086b57d12ad05869fae082
#
_entry.id   81ea00abf9086b57d12ad05869fae082
#
_cell.length_a   1.000
_cell.length_b   1.000
_cell.length_c   1.000
_cell.angle_alpha   90.00
_cell.angle_beta   90.00
_cell.angle_gamma   90.00
#
_symmetry.space_group_name_H-M   'P 1'
#
loop_
_entity.id
_entity.type
_entity.pdbx_description
1 polymer ?
#
loop_
_entity_poly.entity_id
_entity_poly.type
_entity_poly.pdbx_seq_one_letter_code
_entity_poly.pdbx_strand_id
1 'polypeptide(L)'
;MVRAFIVSAILLFATLSFAQEKESMLTVLFMNDIHGMAWQYDEPGNPGIGGLAATKTLVDQIRAEVQGKGGDVLLLMGGDIALGDPRSNVCKNLPVVKGMNLIGFDAAVVGNHDLFFGIDAFNEMKQEAKFDWVSANIYKEGGAKPLADREYTERKLDNGLRVAILGLSTREIEQITAAGLSGNIVVTDPVQEAKTRVPQLKSNNDIVIALTHLGYFDTDKSYDGFEGDNFLAKSVPGIDLIVGAHTHRHLSAPVKIGDTFIVQTEGMGRYLGRFDLFVKGGKVLRTNFKMYPINLKKKIIADNKVTYEFVDKELKENKAMLDMLAGFKCEFSETLLGTIETPLDGAREVARFKEIELGNIIADIMRERGKADIAFFNAGSIRQGLPAGKVTERELYSMFPFMDTIVTGKMKGSELQEVLDYFAEKGEGAGGFLQISGFTMKLYKGSALDIKVGGKPLDKNKVYTFAINSFIANGGDGYVMLKDMKNKKDTFISLPITLVEYLKKHKKFPKPEMGRLTIVK
;
A
#
# COMPACT_ATOMS: atom_id res chain seq x y z
N MET A 1 -21.04 26.78 92.75
CA MET A 1 -21.21 27.26 91.37
C MET A 1 -20.11 26.62 90.51
N VAL A 2 -20.46 25.53 89.82
CA VAL A 2 -19.54 24.84 88.96
C VAL A 2 -20.09 25.00 87.54
N ARG A 3 -19.37 25.69 86.63
CA ARG A 3 -19.72 25.86 85.23
C ARG A 3 -19.21 24.65 84.43
N ALA A 4 -20.11 23.88 83.85
CA ALA A 4 -19.80 22.81 82.92
C ALA A 4 -19.56 23.44 81.57
N PHE A 5 -18.38 23.17 80.95
CA PHE A 5 -18.08 23.47 79.56
C PHE A 5 -18.46 22.23 78.70
N ILE A 6 -19.45 22.40 77.88
CA ILE A 6 -19.78 21.41 76.84
C ILE A 6 -18.91 21.72 75.59
N VAL A 7 -17.97 20.82 75.28
CA VAL A 7 -17.20 20.85 74.02
C VAL A 7 -17.96 20.03 73.02
N SER A 8 -18.58 20.70 72.05
CA SER A 8 -19.19 20.05 70.90
C SER A 8 -18.10 19.72 69.82
N ALA A 9 -17.75 18.45 69.73
CA ALA A 9 -16.89 17.95 68.62
C ALA A 9 -17.73 17.80 67.36
N ILE A 10 -17.54 18.69 66.39
CA ILE A 10 -18.09 18.56 65.05
C ILE A 10 -17.19 17.58 64.24
N LEU A 11 -17.64 16.33 64.10
CA LEU A 11 -17.03 15.37 63.19
C LEU A 11 -17.38 15.77 61.74
N LEU A 12 -16.40 16.34 61.02
CA LEU A 12 -16.49 16.58 59.58
C LEU A 12 -16.25 15.24 58.91
N PHE A 13 -17.31 14.52 58.49
CA PHE A 13 -17.21 13.42 57.57
C PHE A 13 -16.93 13.98 56.17
N ALA A 14 -15.66 14.01 55.79
CA ALA A 14 -15.28 14.16 54.37
C ALA A 14 -15.72 12.89 53.65
N THR A 15 -16.88 12.92 53.03
CA THR A 15 -17.27 11.90 52.06
C THR A 15 -16.36 12.06 50.84
N LEU A 16 -15.28 11.29 50.80
CA LEU A 16 -14.54 11.03 49.56
C LEU A 16 -15.53 10.34 48.59
N SER A 17 -16.20 11.14 47.78
CA SER A 17 -16.94 10.65 46.63
C SER A 17 -15.89 10.08 45.65
N PHE A 18 -15.62 8.80 45.75
CA PHE A 18 -14.96 8.09 44.65
C PHE A 18 -15.91 8.19 43.46
N ALA A 19 -15.68 9.17 42.59
CA ALA A 19 -16.33 9.21 41.33
C ALA A 19 -16.02 7.85 40.67
N GLN A 20 -17.03 7.00 40.57
CA GLN A 20 -16.89 5.70 39.91
C GLN A 20 -16.52 6.01 38.46
N GLU A 21 -15.26 5.78 38.10
CA GLU A 21 -14.79 5.99 36.71
C GLU A 21 -15.76 5.29 35.78
N LYS A 22 -16.37 6.07 34.89
CA LYS A 22 -17.32 5.59 33.90
C LYS A 22 -16.56 4.87 32.79
N GLU A 23 -17.12 3.77 32.30
CA GLU A 23 -16.62 3.15 31.06
C GLU A 23 -16.77 4.12 29.89
N SER A 24 -15.68 4.41 29.19
CA SER A 24 -15.64 5.26 28.01
C SER A 24 -15.47 4.40 26.76
N MET A 25 -16.16 4.74 25.68
CA MET A 25 -16.08 4.04 24.39
C MET A 25 -15.26 4.86 23.41
N LEU A 26 -14.21 4.25 22.84
CA LEU A 26 -13.46 4.75 21.70
C LEU A 26 -13.68 3.81 20.52
N THR A 27 -14.15 4.34 19.40
CA THR A 27 -14.19 3.65 18.12
C THR A 27 -13.02 4.11 17.26
N VAL A 28 -12.15 3.19 16.86
CA VAL A 28 -11.11 3.43 15.87
C VAL A 28 -11.60 2.89 14.53
N LEU A 29 -11.84 3.80 13.58
CA LEU A 29 -12.07 3.48 12.18
C LEU A 29 -10.72 3.55 11.46
N PHE A 30 -10.50 2.65 10.51
CA PHE A 30 -9.22 2.62 9.82
C PHE A 30 -9.34 2.08 8.39
N MET A 31 -8.45 2.58 7.55
CA MET A 31 -8.17 2.11 6.20
C MET A 31 -6.65 2.10 6.00
N ASN A 32 -6.19 1.37 5.00
CA ASN A 32 -4.79 1.33 4.61
C ASN A 32 -4.66 1.11 3.11
N ASP A 33 -3.51 1.49 2.55
CA ASP A 33 -3.10 1.15 1.17
C ASP A 33 -4.20 1.47 0.15
N ILE A 34 -4.74 2.68 0.21
CA ILE A 34 -5.86 3.09 -0.67
C ILE A 34 -5.42 3.29 -2.12
N HIS A 35 -4.12 3.53 -2.36
CA HIS A 35 -3.51 3.57 -3.68
C HIS A 35 -4.27 4.43 -4.70
N GLY A 36 -4.55 5.66 -4.34
CA GLY A 36 -5.18 6.60 -5.25
C GLY A 36 -6.66 6.37 -5.54
N MET A 37 -7.30 5.33 -4.97
CA MET A 37 -8.70 4.97 -5.26
C MET A 37 -9.70 5.96 -4.67
N ALA A 38 -9.67 7.20 -5.18
CA ALA A 38 -10.62 8.24 -4.79
C ALA A 38 -12.02 7.99 -5.34
N TRP A 39 -12.12 7.45 -6.56
CA TRP A 39 -13.38 7.10 -7.25
C TRP A 39 -13.69 5.62 -7.10
N GLN A 40 -14.96 5.27 -7.34
CA GLN A 40 -15.30 3.86 -7.58
C GLN A 40 -14.53 3.32 -8.78
N TYR A 41 -14.20 2.04 -8.73
CA TYR A 41 -13.48 1.36 -9.79
C TYR A 41 -14.04 -0.04 -10.03
N ASP A 42 -13.68 -0.62 -11.17
CA ASP A 42 -14.11 -1.94 -11.56
C ASP A 42 -12.96 -2.95 -11.41
N GLU A 43 -13.28 -4.11 -10.87
CA GLU A 43 -12.41 -5.28 -10.90
C GLU A 43 -13.10 -6.45 -11.61
N PRO A 44 -12.35 -7.43 -12.14
CA PRO A 44 -12.95 -8.62 -12.72
C PRO A 44 -13.93 -9.30 -11.77
N GLY A 45 -15.21 -9.31 -12.13
CA GLY A 45 -16.26 -9.88 -11.28
C GLY A 45 -16.73 -9.00 -10.12
N ASN A 46 -16.31 -7.74 -10.05
CA ASN A 46 -16.66 -6.83 -8.95
C ASN A 46 -16.75 -5.37 -9.44
N PRO A 47 -17.76 -5.00 -10.23
CA PRO A 47 -17.87 -3.66 -10.77
C PRO A 47 -18.33 -2.63 -9.73
N GLY A 48 -17.84 -1.39 -9.82
CA GLY A 48 -18.27 -0.24 -9.02
C GLY A 48 -18.03 -0.42 -7.53
N ILE A 49 -16.82 -0.76 -7.15
CA ILE A 49 -16.41 -0.97 -5.75
C ILE A 49 -15.58 0.17 -5.20
N GLY A 50 -15.43 0.24 -3.89
CA GLY A 50 -14.57 1.22 -3.21
C GLY A 50 -15.06 2.66 -3.37
N GLY A 51 -14.08 3.56 -3.42
CA GLY A 51 -14.29 4.99 -3.61
C GLY A 51 -14.61 5.77 -2.32
N LEU A 52 -14.08 7.00 -2.25
CA LEU A 52 -14.21 7.85 -1.07
C LEU A 52 -15.65 8.36 -0.84
N ALA A 53 -16.46 8.40 -1.90
CA ALA A 53 -17.85 8.87 -1.77
C ALA A 53 -18.73 7.87 -1.00
N ALA A 54 -18.57 6.57 -1.25
CA ALA A 54 -19.23 5.52 -0.49
C ALA A 54 -18.65 5.41 0.94
N THR A 55 -17.31 5.51 1.06
CA THR A 55 -16.61 5.53 2.35
C THR A 55 -17.11 6.63 3.27
N LYS A 56 -17.26 7.86 2.74
CA LYS A 56 -17.79 9.00 3.52
C LYS A 56 -19.18 8.73 4.07
N THR A 57 -20.07 8.20 3.26
CA THR A 57 -21.43 7.85 3.71
C THR A 57 -21.39 6.87 4.89
N LEU A 58 -20.53 5.84 4.81
CA LEU A 58 -20.42 4.86 5.88
C LEU A 58 -19.81 5.46 7.16
N VAL A 59 -18.74 6.26 7.03
CA VAL A 59 -18.10 6.93 8.16
C VAL A 59 -19.07 7.85 8.87
N ASP A 60 -19.86 8.65 8.13
CA ASP A 60 -20.86 9.55 8.71
C ASP A 60 -21.93 8.77 9.49
N GLN A 61 -22.39 7.62 8.96
CA GLN A 61 -23.35 6.74 9.65
C GLN A 61 -22.77 6.19 10.97
N ILE A 62 -21.52 5.72 10.94
CA ILE A 62 -20.87 5.16 12.15
C ILE A 62 -20.62 6.26 13.20
N ARG A 63 -20.16 7.44 12.77
CA ARG A 63 -19.98 8.57 13.68
C ARG A 63 -21.29 8.95 14.41
N ALA A 64 -22.38 9.06 13.66
CA ALA A 64 -23.69 9.35 14.25
C ALA A 64 -24.13 8.25 15.24
N GLU A 65 -23.92 6.98 14.91
CA GLU A 65 -24.20 5.85 15.79
C GLU A 65 -23.40 5.92 17.09
N VAL A 66 -22.10 6.13 16.99
CA VAL A 66 -21.16 6.12 18.14
C VAL A 66 -21.41 7.33 19.04
N GLN A 67 -21.57 8.52 18.46
CA GLN A 67 -21.90 9.75 19.21
C GLN A 67 -23.25 9.64 19.92
N GLY A 68 -24.25 9.02 19.27
CA GLY A 68 -25.53 8.73 19.92
C GLY A 68 -25.44 7.81 21.14
N LYS A 69 -24.35 7.06 21.27
CA LYS A 69 -24.02 6.21 22.43
C LYS A 69 -23.07 6.88 23.43
N GLY A 70 -22.66 8.13 23.20
CA GLY A 70 -21.70 8.87 24.02
C GLY A 70 -20.27 8.40 23.89
N GLY A 71 -19.92 7.77 22.76
CA GLY A 71 -18.56 7.38 22.39
C GLY A 71 -17.90 8.38 21.44
N ASP A 72 -16.61 8.28 21.29
CA ASP A 72 -15.80 9.05 20.36
C ASP A 72 -15.26 8.19 19.22
N VAL A 73 -14.95 8.84 18.08
CA VAL A 73 -14.45 8.19 16.87
C VAL A 73 -13.14 8.83 16.43
N LEU A 74 -12.12 8.00 16.23
CA LEU A 74 -10.90 8.34 15.51
C LEU A 74 -10.89 7.60 14.17
N LEU A 75 -10.46 8.25 13.10
CA LEU A 75 -10.33 7.67 11.76
C LEU A 75 -8.88 7.77 11.28
N LEU A 76 -8.24 6.61 11.07
CA LEU A 76 -6.82 6.49 10.83
C LEU A 76 -6.53 5.89 9.44
N MET A 77 -5.42 6.33 8.84
CA MET A 77 -4.93 5.84 7.55
C MET A 77 -3.55 5.21 7.70
N GLY A 78 -3.45 3.93 7.38
CA GLY A 78 -2.22 3.13 7.46
C GLY A 78 -1.14 3.45 6.40
N GLY A 79 -1.24 4.58 5.69
CA GLY A 79 -0.28 4.95 4.64
C GLY A 79 -0.64 4.38 3.26
N ASP A 80 0.26 4.58 2.30
CA ASP A 80 0.09 4.23 0.90
C ASP A 80 -1.23 4.78 0.32
N ILE A 81 -1.44 6.09 0.52
CA ILE A 81 -2.56 6.79 -0.12
C ILE A 81 -2.26 7.09 -1.59
N ALA A 82 -0.98 7.16 -1.93
CA ALA A 82 -0.48 7.45 -3.26
C ALA A 82 -0.24 6.17 -4.09
N LEU A 83 -0.07 6.37 -5.38
CA LEU A 83 0.34 5.39 -6.39
C LEU A 83 -0.63 4.21 -6.57
N GLY A 84 -1.44 4.29 -7.61
CA GLY A 84 -2.38 3.22 -8.01
C GLY A 84 -3.36 3.72 -9.05
N ASP A 85 -4.45 4.41 -8.65
CA ASP A 85 -5.37 5.00 -9.63
C ASP A 85 -4.62 6.03 -10.49
N PRO A 86 -4.56 5.82 -11.80
CA PRO A 86 -3.88 6.71 -12.70
C PRO A 86 -4.39 8.16 -12.65
N ARG A 87 -5.68 8.40 -12.43
CA ARG A 87 -6.26 9.76 -12.29
C ARG A 87 -5.68 10.48 -11.08
N SER A 88 -5.59 9.77 -9.96
CA SER A 88 -4.97 10.31 -8.75
C SER A 88 -3.48 10.59 -8.95
N ASN A 89 -2.76 9.71 -9.65
CA ASN A 89 -1.33 9.88 -9.93
C ASN A 89 -1.06 11.17 -10.71
N VAL A 90 -1.83 11.43 -11.79
CA VAL A 90 -1.70 12.66 -12.59
C VAL A 90 -1.95 13.92 -11.76
N CYS A 91 -2.89 13.85 -10.83
CA CYS A 91 -3.18 14.92 -9.89
C CYS A 91 -2.33 14.86 -8.61
N LYS A 92 -1.18 14.16 -8.61
CA LYS A 92 -0.26 14.03 -7.47
C LYS A 92 -0.99 13.56 -6.19
N ASN A 93 -2.00 12.71 -6.34
CA ASN A 93 -2.85 12.16 -5.29
C ASN A 93 -3.67 13.18 -4.47
N LEU A 94 -3.73 14.45 -4.92
CA LEU A 94 -4.53 15.49 -4.26
C LEU A 94 -6.03 15.17 -4.16
N PRO A 95 -6.69 14.46 -5.13
CA PRO A 95 -8.07 14.01 -4.98
C PRO A 95 -8.28 13.14 -3.73
N VAL A 96 -7.32 12.25 -3.43
CA VAL A 96 -7.37 11.40 -2.24
C VAL A 96 -7.22 12.23 -0.98
N VAL A 97 -6.21 13.09 -0.90
CA VAL A 97 -5.95 13.95 0.26
C VAL A 97 -7.16 14.84 0.57
N LYS A 98 -7.73 15.51 -0.45
CA LYS A 98 -8.92 16.35 -0.27
C LYS A 98 -10.17 15.54 0.09
N GLY A 99 -10.28 14.33 -0.44
CA GLY A 99 -11.32 13.40 -0.05
C GLY A 99 -11.18 12.94 1.41
N MET A 100 -9.97 12.61 1.85
CA MET A 100 -9.68 12.29 3.26
C MET A 100 -9.99 13.48 4.19
N ASN A 101 -9.66 14.72 3.77
CA ASN A 101 -10.06 15.92 4.50
C ASN A 101 -11.59 16.04 4.64
N LEU A 102 -12.34 15.77 3.58
CA LEU A 102 -13.80 15.86 3.59
C LEU A 102 -14.44 14.74 4.43
N ILE A 103 -13.83 13.54 4.48
CA ILE A 103 -14.26 12.46 5.37
C ILE A 103 -13.91 12.79 6.82
N GLY A 104 -12.82 13.52 7.06
CA GLY A 104 -12.33 13.89 8.39
C GLY A 104 -11.45 12.79 8.99
N PHE A 105 -10.38 12.41 8.30
CA PHE A 105 -9.32 11.61 8.89
C PHE A 105 -8.59 12.39 9.97
N ASP A 106 -8.13 11.70 11.02
CA ASP A 106 -7.41 12.28 12.16
C ASP A 106 -5.90 12.20 11.98
N ALA A 107 -5.40 11.06 11.49
CA ALA A 107 -3.97 10.85 11.22
C ALA A 107 -3.73 9.86 10.07
N ALA A 108 -2.57 10.01 9.43
CA ALA A 108 -2.03 9.07 8.45
C ALA A 108 -0.55 8.80 8.74
N VAL A 109 -0.11 7.55 8.65
CA VAL A 109 1.33 7.22 8.65
C VAL A 109 1.88 7.29 7.23
N VAL A 110 3.17 7.57 7.09
CA VAL A 110 3.83 7.60 5.79
C VAL A 110 4.10 6.17 5.30
N GLY A 111 3.54 5.80 4.15
CA GLY A 111 3.85 4.57 3.45
C GLY A 111 4.98 4.73 2.43
N ASN A 112 5.44 3.63 1.87
CA ASN A 112 6.52 3.66 0.89
C ASN A 112 6.09 4.28 -0.45
N HIS A 113 4.85 4.07 -0.86
CA HIS A 113 4.32 4.66 -2.09
C HIS A 113 3.98 6.15 -1.95
N ASP A 114 3.80 6.67 -0.75
CA ASP A 114 3.58 8.11 -0.54
C ASP A 114 4.78 8.96 -0.94
N LEU A 115 5.98 8.35 -0.95
CA LEU A 115 7.24 8.97 -1.35
C LEU A 115 7.65 8.68 -2.80
N PHE A 116 6.86 7.91 -3.54
CA PHE A 116 7.20 7.45 -4.89
C PHE A 116 7.40 8.61 -5.88
N PHE A 117 6.60 9.66 -5.78
CA PHE A 117 6.73 10.85 -6.63
C PHE A 117 7.74 11.88 -6.08
N GLY A 118 8.51 11.49 -5.07
CA GLY A 118 9.54 12.32 -4.44
C GLY A 118 9.03 13.15 -3.25
N ILE A 119 10.00 13.70 -2.51
CA ILE A 119 9.72 14.49 -1.29
C ILE A 119 8.87 15.72 -1.59
N ASP A 120 9.06 16.37 -2.73
CA ASP A 120 8.31 17.57 -3.08
C ASP A 120 6.83 17.25 -3.30
N ALA A 121 6.51 16.15 -3.99
CA ALA A 121 5.14 15.71 -4.15
C ALA A 121 4.50 15.30 -2.82
N PHE A 122 5.25 14.63 -1.95
CA PHE A 122 4.79 14.33 -0.59
C PHE A 122 4.53 15.61 0.22
N ASN A 123 5.41 16.62 0.12
CA ASN A 123 5.20 17.90 0.79
C ASN A 123 3.94 18.63 0.27
N GLU A 124 3.62 18.54 -1.03
CA GLU A 124 2.37 19.08 -1.57
C GLU A 124 1.15 18.37 -0.94
N MET A 125 1.16 17.04 -0.86
CA MET A 125 0.10 16.26 -0.18
C MET A 125 -0.02 16.65 1.28
N LYS A 126 1.12 16.80 1.98
CA LYS A 126 1.18 17.16 3.40
C LYS A 126 0.63 18.57 3.66
N GLN A 127 0.91 19.54 2.80
CA GLN A 127 0.38 20.90 2.90
C GLN A 127 -1.14 20.97 2.70
N GLU A 128 -1.69 20.12 1.84
CA GLU A 128 -3.14 20.05 1.58
C GLU A 128 -3.90 19.27 2.67
N ALA A 129 -3.21 18.40 3.43
CA ALA A 129 -3.83 17.57 4.46
C ALA A 129 -4.31 18.40 5.65
N LYS A 130 -5.54 18.09 6.13
CA LYS A 130 -6.11 18.61 7.39
C LYS A 130 -5.99 17.62 8.54
N PHE A 131 -5.41 16.47 8.29
CA PHE A 131 -5.06 15.43 9.25
C PHE A 131 -3.56 15.45 9.53
N ASP A 132 -3.16 14.85 10.66
CA ASP A 132 -1.74 14.78 11.01
C ASP A 132 -1.05 13.65 10.21
N TRP A 133 0.01 13.99 9.48
CA TRP A 133 0.97 12.99 9.05
C TRP A 133 1.91 12.65 10.20
N VAL A 134 2.12 11.34 10.46
CA VAL A 134 2.97 10.86 11.55
C VAL A 134 3.97 9.81 11.03
N SER A 135 5.24 9.94 11.44
CA SER A 135 6.25 8.89 11.29
C SER A 135 7.45 9.19 12.18
N ALA A 136 7.75 8.30 13.12
CA ALA A 136 8.83 8.52 14.09
C ALA A 136 10.20 8.07 13.56
N ASN A 137 10.26 7.47 12.38
CA ASN A 137 11.48 6.82 11.90
C ASN A 137 11.88 7.19 10.46
N ILE A 138 11.24 8.18 9.83
CA ILE A 138 11.68 8.70 8.52
C ILE A 138 12.18 10.13 8.67
N TYR A 139 13.41 10.36 8.24
CA TYR A 139 14.07 11.66 8.31
C TYR A 139 14.66 12.04 6.95
N LYS A 140 14.77 13.33 6.69
CA LYS A 140 15.64 13.81 5.62
C LYS A 140 17.09 13.68 6.09
N GLU A 141 18.01 13.27 5.22
CA GLU A 141 19.43 13.15 5.57
C GLU A 141 19.96 14.46 6.20
N GLY A 142 20.61 14.34 7.35
CA GLY A 142 21.06 15.49 8.15
C GLY A 142 19.96 16.31 8.80
N GLY A 143 18.68 15.91 8.67
CA GLY A 143 17.54 16.59 9.28
C GLY A 143 17.29 16.12 10.72
N ALA A 144 16.99 17.09 11.61
CA ALA A 144 16.63 16.80 13.01
C ALA A 144 15.13 16.54 13.22
N LYS A 145 14.31 16.85 12.19
CA LYS A 145 12.84 16.67 12.27
C LYS A 145 12.42 15.52 11.37
N PRO A 146 11.40 14.73 11.79
CA PRO A 146 10.83 13.71 10.95
C PRO A 146 10.22 14.32 9.66
N LEU A 147 10.24 13.55 8.57
CA LEU A 147 9.70 13.97 7.27
C LEU A 147 8.20 14.30 7.33
N ALA A 148 7.48 13.59 8.20
CA ALA A 148 6.06 13.78 8.47
C ALA A 148 5.75 15.01 9.34
N ASP A 149 6.74 15.78 9.79
CA ASP A 149 6.71 16.86 10.77
C ASP A 149 6.37 16.42 12.21
N ARG A 150 5.76 15.25 12.39
CA ARG A 150 5.38 14.68 13.70
C ARG A 150 5.80 13.22 13.77
N GLU A 151 6.31 12.84 14.93
CA GLU A 151 6.58 11.43 15.27
C GLU A 151 5.31 10.72 15.71
N TYR A 152 4.48 11.44 16.45
CA TYR A 152 3.19 11.02 16.98
C TYR A 152 2.25 12.22 17.11
N THR A 153 0.99 11.94 17.34
CA THR A 153 -0.02 12.95 17.72
C THR A 153 -0.82 12.47 18.93
N GLU A 154 -1.32 13.40 19.72
CA GLU A 154 -2.13 13.13 20.92
C GLU A 154 -3.50 13.78 20.77
N ARG A 155 -4.53 13.08 21.24
CA ARG A 155 -5.92 13.56 21.25
C ARG A 155 -6.51 13.41 22.64
N LYS A 156 -7.11 14.50 23.13
CA LYS A 156 -8.02 14.44 24.26
C LYS A 156 -9.44 14.41 23.70
N LEU A 157 -10.14 13.32 23.92
CA LEU A 157 -11.47 13.07 23.41
C LEU A 157 -12.55 13.70 24.31
N ASP A 158 -13.76 13.87 23.77
CA ASP A 158 -14.87 14.49 24.50
C ASP A 158 -15.30 13.64 25.69
N ASN A 159 -15.18 12.31 25.62
CA ASN A 159 -15.42 11.39 26.72
C ASN A 159 -14.31 11.36 27.79
N GLY A 160 -13.28 12.17 27.63
CA GLY A 160 -12.19 12.37 28.58
C GLY A 160 -10.95 11.51 28.31
N LEU A 161 -11.01 10.50 27.45
CA LEU A 161 -9.86 9.66 27.13
C LEU A 161 -8.74 10.46 26.44
N ARG A 162 -7.50 10.14 26.81
CA ARG A 162 -6.29 10.63 26.13
C ARG A 162 -5.71 9.50 25.29
N VAL A 163 -5.50 9.77 24.03
CA VAL A 163 -5.03 8.79 23.04
C VAL A 163 -3.78 9.32 22.36
N ALA A 164 -2.70 8.53 22.38
CA ALA A 164 -1.52 8.78 21.56
C ALA A 164 -1.55 7.90 20.31
N ILE A 165 -1.14 8.46 19.18
CA ILE A 165 -1.05 7.78 17.88
C ILE A 165 0.39 7.95 17.39
N LEU A 166 1.19 6.88 17.49
CA LEU A 166 2.60 6.83 17.07
C LEU A 166 2.69 6.31 15.65
N GLY A 167 3.35 7.04 14.74
CA GLY A 167 3.59 6.61 13.36
C GLY A 167 4.88 5.81 13.21
N LEU A 168 4.83 4.67 12.49
CA LEU A 168 6.00 3.84 12.21
C LEU A 168 5.95 3.32 10.78
N SER A 169 7.01 3.53 10.02
CA SER A 169 7.12 3.17 8.60
C SER A 169 8.16 2.09 8.35
N THR A 170 7.97 1.29 7.29
CA THR A 170 8.89 0.21 6.94
C THR A 170 10.25 0.73 6.48
N ARG A 171 11.31 0.00 6.79
CA ARG A 171 12.66 0.26 6.28
C ARG A 171 12.80 -0.08 4.80
N GLU A 172 11.85 -0.80 4.23
CA GLU A 172 11.79 -1.06 2.79
C GLU A 172 11.65 0.22 1.94
N ILE A 173 11.25 1.35 2.55
CA ILE A 173 11.18 2.66 1.89
C ILE A 173 12.48 2.99 1.14
N GLU A 174 13.65 2.71 1.73
CA GLU A 174 14.95 2.97 1.08
C GLU A 174 15.16 2.13 -0.19
N GLN A 175 14.51 0.97 -0.28
CA GLN A 175 14.64 0.04 -1.40
C GLN A 175 13.57 0.24 -2.47
N ILE A 176 12.39 0.68 -2.06
CA ILE A 176 11.18 0.77 -2.90
C ILE A 176 11.03 2.15 -3.52
N THR A 177 11.52 3.19 -2.86
CA THR A 177 11.55 4.53 -3.46
C THR A 177 12.51 4.53 -4.65
N ALA A 178 12.01 4.94 -5.81
CA ALA A 178 12.82 4.97 -7.03
C ALA A 178 14.10 5.76 -6.79
N ALA A 179 15.24 5.16 -7.12
CA ALA A 179 16.54 5.79 -6.95
C ALA A 179 16.55 7.17 -7.62
N GLY A 180 16.74 8.22 -6.83
CA GLY A 180 16.82 9.61 -7.31
C GLY A 180 15.56 10.46 -7.14
N LEU A 181 14.37 9.87 -6.89
CA LEU A 181 13.14 10.65 -6.68
C LEU A 181 12.89 10.98 -5.20
N SER A 182 13.27 10.10 -4.29
CA SER A 182 13.03 10.26 -2.85
C SER A 182 13.99 11.22 -2.16
N GLY A 183 15.08 11.67 -2.82
CA GLY A 183 16.15 12.41 -2.17
C GLY A 183 16.87 11.56 -1.10
N ASN A 184 17.73 12.20 -0.32
CA ASN A 184 18.44 11.51 0.77
C ASN A 184 17.49 11.35 1.98
N ILE A 185 16.86 10.19 2.09
CA ILE A 185 16.00 9.79 3.21
C ILE A 185 16.77 8.79 4.07
N VAL A 186 16.68 8.95 5.38
CA VAL A 186 17.17 8.01 6.38
C VAL A 186 15.97 7.39 7.08
N VAL A 187 15.90 6.07 7.12
CA VAL A 187 14.87 5.33 7.85
C VAL A 187 15.52 4.60 9.01
N THR A 188 15.20 5.02 10.23
CA THR A 188 15.69 4.36 11.44
C THR A 188 14.87 3.10 11.77
N ASP A 189 15.35 2.29 12.71
CA ASP A 189 14.67 1.08 13.15
C ASP A 189 13.34 1.41 13.86
N PRO A 190 12.18 1.04 13.29
CA PRO A 190 10.87 1.39 13.85
C PRO A 190 10.63 0.78 15.24
N VAL A 191 11.20 -0.39 15.51
CA VAL A 191 11.03 -1.06 16.81
C VAL A 191 11.83 -0.33 17.89
N GLN A 192 13.03 0.16 17.59
CA GLN A 192 13.83 0.96 18.53
C GLN A 192 13.17 2.31 18.78
N GLU A 193 12.61 2.95 17.76
CA GLU A 193 11.87 4.20 17.90
C GLU A 193 10.62 4.01 18.78
N ALA A 194 9.91 2.90 18.61
CA ALA A 194 8.78 2.55 19.47
C ALA A 194 9.21 2.29 20.93
N LYS A 195 10.28 1.51 21.15
CA LYS A 195 10.83 1.26 22.51
C LYS A 195 11.20 2.53 23.24
N THR A 196 11.67 3.54 22.51
CA THR A 196 12.05 4.84 23.08
C THR A 196 10.83 5.67 23.48
N ARG A 197 9.76 5.66 22.68
CA ARG A 197 8.61 6.58 22.84
C ARG A 197 7.43 5.99 23.60
N VAL A 198 7.11 4.72 23.40
CA VAL A 198 5.92 4.07 23.98
C VAL A 198 5.85 4.19 25.50
N PRO A 199 6.93 4.02 26.29
CA PRO A 199 6.86 4.17 27.73
C PRO A 199 6.36 5.54 28.18
N GLN A 200 6.85 6.62 27.57
CA GLN A 200 6.41 7.99 27.87
C GLN A 200 4.98 8.23 27.39
N LEU A 201 4.64 7.80 26.17
CA LEU A 201 3.28 7.94 25.63
C LEU A 201 2.27 7.22 26.53
N LYS A 202 2.59 5.99 26.98
CA LYS A 202 1.71 5.21 27.86
C LYS A 202 1.56 5.84 29.26
N SER A 203 2.59 6.51 29.76
CA SER A 203 2.47 7.21 31.05
C SER A 203 1.55 8.45 31.02
N ASN A 204 1.40 9.06 29.84
CA ASN A 204 0.65 10.30 29.66
C ASN A 204 -0.74 10.08 29.03
N ASN A 205 -1.00 8.91 28.47
CA ASN A 205 -2.22 8.60 27.74
C ASN A 205 -2.88 7.32 28.23
N ASP A 206 -4.20 7.27 28.12
CA ASP A 206 -5.00 6.11 28.49
C ASP A 206 -4.83 4.98 27.44
N ILE A 207 -4.73 5.35 26.16
CA ILE A 207 -4.57 4.44 25.02
C ILE A 207 -3.38 4.88 24.17
N VAL A 208 -2.56 3.91 23.76
CA VAL A 208 -1.48 4.09 22.78
C VAL A 208 -1.78 3.25 21.55
N ILE A 209 -1.94 3.91 20.42
CA ILE A 209 -2.12 3.30 19.11
C ILE A 209 -0.81 3.44 18.33
N ALA A 210 -0.25 2.34 17.82
CA ALA A 210 0.75 2.38 16.79
C ALA A 210 0.05 2.33 15.42
N LEU A 211 0.16 3.42 14.68
CA LEU A 211 -0.30 3.50 13.30
C LEU A 211 0.90 3.16 12.41
N THR A 212 0.88 1.98 11.79
CA THR A 212 2.07 1.40 11.19
C THR A 212 1.91 1.17 9.69
N HIS A 213 3.03 1.34 8.98
CA HIS A 213 3.21 0.86 7.63
C HIS A 213 4.36 -0.15 7.59
N LEU A 214 4.28 -1.20 8.46
CA LEU A 214 5.32 -2.22 8.62
C LEU A 214 4.94 -3.55 7.96
N GLY A 215 3.67 -3.87 7.95
CA GLY A 215 3.13 -5.11 7.43
C GLY A 215 2.91 -6.19 8.49
N TYR A 216 1.86 -6.98 8.29
CA TYR A 216 1.62 -8.20 9.07
C TYR A 216 2.10 -9.41 8.26
N PHE A 217 3.00 -10.20 8.84
CA PHE A 217 3.55 -11.41 8.23
C PHE A 217 3.16 -12.65 9.04
N ASP A 218 3.12 -13.83 8.40
CA ASP A 218 2.92 -15.10 9.11
C ASP A 218 4.14 -15.47 9.96
N THR A 219 5.29 -14.85 9.67
CA THR A 219 6.54 -14.88 10.44
C THR A 219 6.78 -13.52 11.10
N ASP A 220 7.82 -13.41 11.94
CA ASP A 220 8.12 -12.14 12.63
C ASP A 220 8.69 -11.07 11.68
N LYS A 221 9.17 -11.46 10.51
CA LYS A 221 9.83 -10.58 9.54
C LYS A 221 9.31 -10.79 8.13
N SER A 222 9.46 -9.77 7.28
CA SER A 222 9.28 -9.86 5.83
C SER A 222 10.29 -10.83 5.20
N TYR A 223 10.09 -11.14 3.91
CA TYR A 223 11.08 -11.92 3.15
C TYR A 223 12.47 -11.26 3.11
N ASP A 224 12.52 -9.93 3.15
CA ASP A 224 13.76 -9.14 3.15
C ASP A 224 14.34 -8.92 4.55
N GLY A 225 13.74 -9.53 5.57
CA GLY A 225 14.25 -9.53 6.94
C GLY A 225 13.84 -8.32 7.80
N PHE A 226 12.94 -7.45 7.29
CA PHE A 226 12.41 -6.32 8.05
C PHE A 226 11.31 -6.73 9.04
N GLU A 227 11.27 -6.05 10.16
CA GLU A 227 10.34 -6.30 11.24
C GLU A 227 8.91 -5.89 10.85
N GLY A 228 7.94 -6.79 11.14
CA GLY A 228 6.52 -6.53 10.94
C GLY A 228 5.76 -6.17 12.22
N ASP A 229 4.45 -5.95 12.09
CA ASP A 229 3.56 -5.58 13.20
C ASP A 229 3.53 -6.62 14.31
N ASN A 230 3.61 -7.90 13.97
CA ASN A 230 3.66 -9.01 14.93
C ASN A 230 4.97 -9.01 15.74
N PHE A 231 6.11 -8.64 15.14
CA PHE A 231 7.37 -8.48 15.86
C PHE A 231 7.34 -7.24 16.76
N LEU A 232 6.77 -6.12 16.28
CA LEU A 232 6.56 -4.91 17.06
C LEU A 232 5.75 -5.20 18.32
N ALA A 233 4.59 -5.87 18.18
CA ALA A 233 3.73 -6.24 19.30
C ALA A 233 4.43 -7.11 20.36
N LYS A 234 5.30 -8.05 19.91
CA LYS A 234 6.10 -8.90 20.81
C LYS A 234 7.20 -8.13 21.54
N SER A 235 7.75 -7.10 20.88
CA SER A 235 8.99 -6.43 21.34
C SER A 235 8.74 -5.17 22.15
N VAL A 236 7.54 -4.57 22.07
CA VAL A 236 7.24 -3.26 22.66
C VAL A 236 5.94 -3.33 23.48
N PRO A 237 6.03 -3.60 24.79
CA PRO A 237 4.86 -3.57 25.66
C PRO A 237 4.34 -2.14 25.82
N GLY A 238 3.03 -2.00 26.03
CA GLY A 238 2.36 -0.71 26.24
C GLY A 238 1.64 -0.15 25.02
N ILE A 239 1.72 -0.81 23.86
CA ILE A 239 0.86 -0.54 22.72
C ILE A 239 -0.47 -1.30 22.92
N ASP A 240 -1.60 -0.59 22.88
CA ASP A 240 -2.92 -1.19 23.04
C ASP A 240 -3.47 -1.71 21.70
N LEU A 241 -3.20 -0.97 20.61
CA LEU A 241 -3.67 -1.30 19.26
C LEU A 241 -2.62 -0.97 18.20
N ILE A 242 -2.36 -1.88 17.30
CA ILE A 242 -1.64 -1.64 16.05
C ILE A 242 -2.65 -1.59 14.91
N VAL A 243 -2.70 -0.45 14.22
CA VAL A 243 -3.40 -0.29 12.95
C VAL A 243 -2.36 -0.42 11.84
N GLY A 244 -2.28 -1.62 11.27
CA GLY A 244 -1.25 -1.99 10.30
C GLY A 244 -1.64 -1.76 8.84
N ALA A 245 -0.65 -1.89 7.94
CA ALA A 245 -0.75 -1.64 6.51
C ALA A 245 0.29 -2.43 5.70
N HIS A 246 0.66 -1.99 4.50
CA HIS A 246 1.76 -2.45 3.64
C HIS A 246 1.54 -3.81 2.96
N THR A 247 1.17 -4.82 3.70
CA THR A 247 1.00 -6.18 3.15
C THR A 247 -0.36 -6.46 2.53
N HIS A 248 -1.29 -5.50 2.59
CA HIS A 248 -2.68 -5.65 2.10
C HIS A 248 -3.37 -6.90 2.67
N ARG A 249 -3.05 -7.29 3.91
CA ARG A 249 -3.66 -8.47 4.53
C ARG A 249 -5.09 -8.16 4.96
N HIS A 250 -6.00 -9.01 4.56
CA HIS A 250 -7.36 -9.03 5.10
C HIS A 250 -7.38 -9.75 6.44
N LEU A 251 -7.24 -9.03 7.54
CA LEU A 251 -7.40 -9.63 8.87
C LEU A 251 -8.89 -9.64 9.23
N SER A 252 -9.55 -10.77 8.96
CA SER A 252 -11.00 -10.95 9.24
C SER A 252 -11.35 -10.89 10.73
N ALA A 253 -10.36 -11.01 11.61
CA ALA A 253 -10.43 -10.82 13.05
C ALA A 253 -9.15 -10.17 13.56
N PRO A 254 -9.19 -9.43 14.68
CA PRO A 254 -7.99 -8.90 15.31
C PRO A 254 -7.04 -10.00 15.74
N VAL A 255 -5.75 -9.83 15.47
CA VAL A 255 -4.71 -10.69 16.03
C VAL A 255 -4.30 -10.12 17.37
N LYS A 256 -4.23 -10.95 18.42
CA LYS A 256 -3.81 -10.53 19.76
C LYS A 256 -2.46 -11.13 20.11
N ILE A 257 -1.48 -10.28 20.44
CA ILE A 257 -0.15 -10.67 20.90
C ILE A 257 0.13 -9.97 22.22
N GLY A 258 0.22 -10.73 23.30
CA GLY A 258 0.22 -10.16 24.65
C GLY A 258 -1.05 -9.37 24.91
N ASP A 259 -0.90 -8.09 25.25
CA ASP A 259 -2.03 -7.15 25.43
C ASP A 259 -2.33 -6.30 24.19
N THR A 260 -1.51 -6.41 23.16
CA THR A 260 -1.63 -5.64 21.91
C THR A 260 -2.57 -6.32 20.91
N PHE A 261 -3.52 -5.57 20.36
CA PHE A 261 -4.32 -6.00 19.21
C PHE A 261 -3.71 -5.48 17.91
N ILE A 262 -3.76 -6.29 16.85
CA ILE A 262 -3.32 -5.92 15.50
C ILE A 262 -4.51 -6.04 14.57
N VAL A 263 -4.75 -5.00 13.78
CA VAL A 263 -5.80 -4.94 12.77
C VAL A 263 -5.24 -4.39 11.45
N GLN A 264 -5.77 -4.87 10.32
CA GLN A 264 -5.42 -4.39 8.99
C GLN A 264 -6.60 -4.65 8.04
N THR A 265 -6.87 -3.72 7.08
CA THR A 265 -7.78 -3.94 5.96
C THR A 265 -7.02 -4.46 4.73
N GLU A 266 -7.76 -4.88 3.72
CA GLU A 266 -7.17 -5.48 2.50
C GLU A 266 -6.45 -4.44 1.60
N GLY A 267 -6.81 -3.17 1.70
CA GLY A 267 -6.30 -2.12 0.82
C GLY A 267 -7.25 -1.77 -0.34
N MET A 268 -6.80 -0.91 -1.25
CA MET A 268 -7.53 -0.42 -2.43
C MET A 268 -8.92 0.20 -2.11
N GLY A 269 -9.13 0.63 -0.87
CA GLY A 269 -10.44 1.16 -0.45
C GLY A 269 -11.58 0.14 -0.44
N ARG A 270 -11.28 -1.16 -0.42
CA ARG A 270 -12.30 -2.23 -0.43
C ARG A 270 -13.07 -2.35 0.86
N TYR A 271 -12.41 -2.05 1.98
CA TYR A 271 -12.98 -2.18 3.32
C TYR A 271 -12.70 -0.97 4.19
N LEU A 272 -13.62 -0.69 5.09
CA LEU A 272 -13.42 0.13 6.28
C LEU A 272 -13.40 -0.79 7.50
N GLY A 273 -12.32 -0.75 8.28
CA GLY A 273 -12.23 -1.45 9.54
C GLY A 273 -12.79 -0.60 10.68
N ARG A 274 -13.42 -1.25 11.66
CA ARG A 274 -13.89 -0.66 12.93
C ARG A 274 -13.41 -1.49 14.09
N PHE A 275 -12.76 -0.86 15.04
CA PHE A 275 -12.34 -1.47 16.29
C PHE A 275 -12.83 -0.62 17.46
N ASP A 276 -13.78 -1.15 18.26
CA ASP A 276 -14.31 -0.47 19.43
C ASP A 276 -13.53 -0.91 20.66
N LEU A 277 -13.03 0.06 21.44
CA LEU A 277 -12.39 -0.14 22.73
C LEU A 277 -13.29 0.42 23.83
N PHE A 278 -13.56 -0.39 24.84
CA PHE A 278 -14.28 0.01 26.04
C PHE A 278 -13.27 0.11 27.17
N VAL A 279 -13.02 1.34 27.63
CA VAL A 279 -11.91 1.70 28.50
C VAL A 279 -12.42 2.18 29.87
N LYS A 280 -11.75 1.72 30.91
CA LYS A 280 -12.00 2.20 32.29
C LYS A 280 -10.68 2.24 33.04
N GLY A 281 -10.34 3.38 33.66
CA GLY A 281 -9.09 3.55 34.40
C GLY A 281 -7.84 3.28 33.54
N GLY A 282 -7.84 3.71 32.26
CA GLY A 282 -6.73 3.50 31.33
C GLY A 282 -6.53 2.05 30.88
N LYS A 283 -7.49 1.14 31.18
CA LYS A 283 -7.44 -0.27 30.80
C LYS A 283 -8.56 -0.62 29.82
N VAL A 284 -8.23 -1.33 28.76
CA VAL A 284 -9.20 -1.90 27.82
C VAL A 284 -9.87 -3.10 28.49
N LEU A 285 -11.19 -3.00 28.74
CA LEU A 285 -11.97 -4.06 29.36
C LEU A 285 -12.52 -5.07 28.35
N ARG A 286 -12.97 -4.58 27.21
CA ARG A 286 -13.53 -5.37 26.10
C ARG A 286 -13.39 -4.65 24.80
N THR A 287 -13.46 -5.38 23.70
CA THR A 287 -13.35 -4.86 22.35
C THR A 287 -14.42 -5.47 21.44
N ASN A 288 -14.80 -4.74 20.39
CA ASN A 288 -15.55 -5.27 19.26
C ASN A 288 -14.79 -4.97 17.97
N PHE A 289 -14.95 -5.83 16.98
CA PHE A 289 -14.35 -5.66 15.67
C PHE A 289 -15.37 -5.90 14.57
N LYS A 290 -15.30 -5.09 13.51
CA LYS A 290 -16.07 -5.30 12.30
C LYS A 290 -15.33 -4.75 11.08
N MET A 291 -15.38 -5.51 9.97
CA MET A 291 -14.99 -5.07 8.65
C MET A 291 -16.23 -4.76 7.83
N TYR A 292 -16.25 -3.61 7.19
CA TYR A 292 -17.34 -3.18 6.32
C TYR A 292 -16.86 -3.18 4.87
N PRO A 293 -17.42 -4.02 3.99
CA PRO A 293 -17.10 -3.98 2.56
C PRO A 293 -17.67 -2.69 1.93
N ILE A 294 -16.86 -2.01 1.14
CA ILE A 294 -17.27 -0.80 0.43
C ILE A 294 -17.77 -1.17 -0.96
N ASN A 295 -19.07 -1.39 -1.06
CA ASN A 295 -19.76 -1.77 -2.29
C ASN A 295 -19.21 -3.04 -2.98
N LEU A 296 -18.53 -3.92 -2.25
CA LEU A 296 -18.11 -5.22 -2.77
C LEU A 296 -19.33 -6.07 -3.14
N LYS A 297 -19.19 -6.83 -4.22
CA LYS A 297 -20.27 -7.65 -4.78
C LYS A 297 -19.85 -9.10 -4.93
N LYS A 298 -20.82 -9.98 -4.84
CA LYS A 298 -20.67 -11.41 -5.19
C LYS A 298 -21.21 -11.62 -6.59
N LYS A 299 -20.44 -12.27 -7.43
CA LYS A 299 -20.87 -12.72 -8.74
C LYS A 299 -21.80 -13.94 -8.56
N ILE A 300 -23.00 -13.86 -9.09
CA ILE A 300 -23.99 -14.94 -9.12
C ILE A 300 -24.18 -15.37 -10.56
N ILE A 301 -24.10 -16.68 -10.81
CA ILE A 301 -24.38 -17.26 -12.12
C ILE A 301 -25.60 -18.15 -11.96
N ALA A 302 -26.73 -17.73 -12.53
CA ALA A 302 -27.97 -18.50 -12.58
C ALA A 302 -28.57 -18.40 -13.98
N ASP A 303 -29.08 -19.51 -14.52
CA ASP A 303 -29.73 -19.59 -15.83
C ASP A 303 -28.90 -18.95 -16.98
N ASN A 304 -27.59 -19.20 -16.99
CA ASN A 304 -26.62 -18.58 -17.93
C ASN A 304 -26.57 -17.05 -17.90
N LYS A 305 -27.10 -16.43 -16.85
CA LYS A 305 -27.01 -14.99 -16.61
C LYS A 305 -26.03 -14.71 -15.46
N VAL A 306 -25.21 -13.69 -15.64
CA VAL A 306 -24.33 -13.17 -14.60
C VAL A 306 -25.01 -11.95 -13.97
N THR A 307 -25.19 -12.01 -12.65
CA THR A 307 -25.66 -10.89 -11.82
C THR A 307 -24.68 -10.62 -10.69
N TYR A 308 -24.79 -9.45 -10.07
CA TYR A 308 -23.93 -9.06 -8.96
C TYR A 308 -24.81 -8.62 -7.79
N GLU A 309 -24.56 -9.17 -6.60
CA GLU A 309 -25.21 -8.77 -5.35
C GLU A 309 -24.20 -8.18 -4.38
N PHE A 310 -24.58 -7.14 -3.64
CA PHE A 310 -23.73 -6.58 -2.62
C PHE A 310 -23.41 -7.61 -1.53
N VAL A 311 -22.16 -7.64 -1.08
CA VAL A 311 -21.70 -8.53 0.03
C VAL A 311 -22.39 -8.17 1.34
N ASP A 312 -22.63 -6.88 1.56
CA ASP A 312 -23.46 -6.32 2.65
C ASP A 312 -24.56 -5.47 1.98
N LYS A 313 -24.76 -4.25 2.35
CA LYS A 313 -25.71 -3.31 1.75
C LYS A 313 -25.00 -2.36 0.78
N GLU A 314 -25.77 -1.82 -0.18
CA GLU A 314 -25.30 -0.71 -1.00
C GLU A 314 -25.02 0.53 -0.14
N LEU A 315 -23.85 1.11 -0.32
CA LEU A 315 -23.47 2.40 0.22
C LEU A 315 -23.64 3.45 -0.88
N LYS A 316 -24.62 4.32 -0.72
CA LYS A 316 -24.84 5.44 -1.66
C LYS A 316 -23.66 6.39 -1.61
N GLU A 317 -23.26 6.87 -2.78
CA GLU A 317 -22.18 7.85 -2.88
C GLU A 317 -22.58 9.21 -2.32
N ASN A 318 -21.72 9.79 -1.49
CA ASN A 318 -21.92 11.10 -0.91
C ASN A 318 -21.78 12.19 -1.98
N LYS A 319 -22.83 13.00 -2.16
CA LYS A 319 -22.87 14.03 -3.20
C LYS A 319 -21.75 15.07 -3.06
N ALA A 320 -21.47 15.56 -1.86
CA ALA A 320 -20.42 16.57 -1.67
C ALA A 320 -19.04 16.03 -2.05
N MET A 321 -18.79 14.73 -1.82
CA MET A 321 -17.57 14.07 -2.26
C MET A 321 -17.51 13.98 -3.79
N LEU A 322 -18.60 13.57 -4.44
CA LEU A 322 -18.67 13.50 -5.90
C LEU A 322 -18.46 14.87 -6.54
N ASP A 323 -19.08 15.92 -6.00
CA ASP A 323 -18.94 17.29 -6.50
C ASP A 323 -17.47 17.78 -6.34
N MET A 324 -16.82 17.47 -5.22
CA MET A 324 -15.41 17.78 -5.00
C MET A 324 -14.51 17.04 -5.99
N LEU A 325 -14.72 15.73 -6.17
CA LEU A 325 -13.95 14.92 -7.11
C LEU A 325 -14.15 15.34 -8.58
N ALA A 326 -15.36 15.77 -8.96
CA ALA A 326 -15.66 16.30 -10.30
C ALA A 326 -14.92 17.61 -10.61
N GLY A 327 -14.50 18.35 -9.58
CA GLY A 327 -13.68 19.55 -9.72
C GLY A 327 -12.24 19.29 -10.14
N PHE A 328 -11.77 18.06 -10.00
CA PHE A 328 -10.42 17.66 -10.45
C PHE A 328 -10.44 17.34 -11.94
N LYS A 329 -9.81 18.19 -12.71
CA LYS A 329 -9.46 17.92 -14.11
C LYS A 329 -8.12 17.19 -14.16
N CYS A 330 -8.08 15.97 -13.62
CA CYS A 330 -6.92 15.10 -13.80
C CYS A 330 -6.94 14.64 -15.26
N GLU A 331 -6.36 15.44 -16.13
CA GLU A 331 -6.36 15.19 -17.56
C GLU A 331 -5.48 13.98 -17.88
N PHE A 332 -6.04 12.79 -17.66
CA PHE A 332 -5.76 11.76 -18.62
C PHE A 332 -6.35 12.26 -19.92
N SER A 333 -5.47 12.50 -20.82
CA SER A 333 -5.86 12.68 -22.18
C SER A 333 -6.68 11.44 -22.58
N GLU A 334 -7.99 11.60 -22.76
CA GLU A 334 -8.83 10.63 -23.49
C GLU A 334 -8.33 10.51 -24.93
N THR A 335 -7.13 11.01 -25.18
CA THR A 335 -6.47 10.98 -26.48
C THR A 335 -6.28 9.53 -26.85
N LEU A 336 -6.92 9.17 -27.95
CA LEU A 336 -6.74 7.88 -28.59
C LEU A 336 -5.26 7.69 -28.94
N LEU A 337 -4.61 6.75 -28.27
CA LEU A 337 -3.23 6.39 -28.57
C LEU A 337 -3.13 5.47 -29.77
N GLY A 338 -4.01 4.47 -29.80
CA GLY A 338 -4.00 3.43 -30.83
C GLY A 338 -5.17 2.48 -30.69
N THR A 339 -5.07 1.34 -31.37
CA THR A 339 -6.07 0.27 -31.32
C THR A 339 -5.41 -1.08 -31.09
N ILE A 340 -6.12 -1.97 -30.40
CA ILE A 340 -5.76 -3.37 -30.18
C ILE A 340 -6.77 -4.24 -30.91
N GLU A 341 -6.31 -5.10 -31.79
CA GLU A 341 -7.18 -5.95 -32.64
C GLU A 341 -7.77 -7.11 -31.83
N THR A 342 -6.96 -7.72 -30.96
CA THR A 342 -7.36 -8.83 -30.08
C THR A 342 -7.05 -8.48 -28.63
N PRO A 343 -7.89 -8.88 -27.67
CA PRO A 343 -7.61 -8.60 -26.25
C PRO A 343 -6.23 -9.15 -25.86
N LEU A 344 -5.45 -8.35 -25.14
CA LEU A 344 -4.18 -8.76 -24.56
C LEU A 344 -4.41 -9.10 -23.09
N ASP A 345 -4.20 -10.37 -22.74
CA ASP A 345 -4.40 -10.85 -21.38
C ASP A 345 -3.27 -10.32 -20.46
N GLY A 346 -3.64 -9.84 -19.30
CA GLY A 346 -2.74 -9.35 -18.24
C GLY A 346 -3.26 -9.73 -16.85
N ALA A 347 -4.21 -10.67 -16.79
CA ALA A 347 -4.73 -11.15 -15.53
C ALA A 347 -3.61 -11.75 -14.68
N ARG A 348 -3.64 -11.48 -13.38
CA ARG A 348 -2.64 -11.95 -12.42
C ARG A 348 -2.45 -13.47 -12.48
N GLU A 349 -3.57 -14.21 -12.60
CA GLU A 349 -3.64 -15.68 -12.65
C GLU A 349 -3.08 -16.24 -13.96
N VAL A 350 -2.72 -15.38 -14.89
CA VAL A 350 -2.15 -15.75 -16.19
C VAL A 350 -0.72 -15.23 -16.30
N ALA A 351 -0.51 -13.93 -16.07
CA ALA A 351 0.77 -13.26 -16.27
C ALA A 351 1.88 -13.76 -15.34
N ARG A 352 1.52 -14.25 -14.13
CA ARG A 352 2.46 -14.79 -13.14
C ARG A 352 2.67 -16.30 -13.26
N PHE A 353 2.05 -16.95 -14.25
CA PHE A 353 2.11 -18.41 -14.40
C PHE A 353 2.67 -18.88 -15.72
N LYS A 354 2.73 -18.01 -16.72
CA LYS A 354 3.24 -18.33 -18.04
C LYS A 354 3.65 -17.10 -18.82
N GLU A 355 4.32 -17.34 -19.93
CA GLU A 355 4.54 -16.34 -20.97
C GLU A 355 3.20 -15.79 -21.48
N ILE A 356 3.08 -14.46 -21.63
CA ILE A 356 1.91 -13.82 -22.20
C ILE A 356 2.30 -12.84 -23.31
N GLU A 357 1.40 -12.66 -24.27
CA GLU A 357 1.61 -11.77 -25.42
C GLU A 357 1.90 -10.34 -24.97
N LEU A 358 1.12 -9.82 -24.02
CA LEU A 358 1.32 -8.49 -23.43
C LEU A 358 2.69 -8.35 -22.78
N GLY A 359 3.13 -9.36 -22.04
CA GLY A 359 4.45 -9.38 -21.40
C GLY A 359 5.60 -9.33 -22.41
N ASN A 360 5.49 -10.10 -23.50
CA ASN A 360 6.46 -10.08 -24.59
C ASN A 360 6.51 -8.72 -25.29
N ILE A 361 5.35 -8.08 -25.54
CA ILE A 361 5.27 -6.74 -26.15
C ILE A 361 6.01 -5.72 -25.27
N ILE A 362 5.72 -5.71 -23.97
CA ILE A 362 6.36 -4.77 -23.02
C ILE A 362 7.88 -5.00 -22.99
N ALA A 363 8.30 -6.26 -22.86
CA ALA A 363 9.73 -6.62 -22.83
C ALA A 363 10.45 -6.25 -24.14
N ASP A 364 9.80 -6.43 -25.31
CA ASP A 364 10.37 -6.04 -26.61
C ASP A 364 10.56 -4.53 -26.72
N ILE A 365 9.54 -3.76 -26.36
CA ILE A 365 9.61 -2.29 -26.37
C ILE A 365 10.69 -1.80 -25.41
N MET A 366 10.78 -2.39 -24.22
CA MET A 366 11.80 -2.06 -23.23
C MET A 366 13.21 -2.39 -23.76
N ARG A 367 13.39 -3.56 -24.40
CA ARG A 367 14.66 -3.98 -25.02
C ARG A 367 15.09 -3.04 -26.14
N GLU A 368 14.16 -2.68 -27.03
CA GLU A 368 14.40 -1.73 -28.12
C GLU A 368 14.80 -0.35 -27.58
N ARG A 369 14.05 0.17 -26.59
CA ARG A 369 14.32 1.47 -25.98
C ARG A 369 15.66 1.51 -25.25
N GLY A 370 16.03 0.43 -24.57
CA GLY A 370 17.31 0.25 -23.88
C GLY A 370 18.47 -0.11 -24.82
N LYS A 371 18.24 -0.38 -26.10
CA LYS A 371 19.22 -0.86 -27.07
C LYS A 371 20.01 -2.06 -26.54
N ALA A 372 19.32 -3.03 -25.96
CA ALA A 372 19.90 -4.15 -25.24
C ALA A 372 19.81 -5.47 -26.03
N ASP A 373 20.71 -6.41 -25.72
CA ASP A 373 20.65 -7.79 -26.23
C ASP A 373 19.46 -8.53 -25.66
N ILE A 374 19.17 -8.31 -24.37
CA ILE A 374 18.10 -8.98 -23.62
C ILE A 374 17.29 -7.97 -22.80
N ALA A 375 16.03 -8.30 -22.52
CA ALA A 375 15.23 -7.58 -21.55
C ALA A 375 14.34 -8.54 -20.77
N PHE A 376 14.02 -8.17 -19.54
CA PHE A 376 13.06 -8.88 -18.70
C PHE A 376 12.53 -7.95 -17.60
N PHE A 377 11.32 -8.25 -17.15
CA PHE A 377 10.68 -7.52 -16.03
C PHE A 377 9.71 -8.44 -15.30
N ASN A 378 9.34 -8.06 -14.09
CA ASN A 378 8.44 -8.84 -13.25
C ASN A 378 6.98 -8.69 -13.68
N ALA A 379 6.28 -9.81 -13.82
CA ALA A 379 4.86 -9.84 -14.18
C ALA A 379 3.95 -9.14 -13.14
N GLY A 380 4.42 -8.99 -11.92
CA GLY A 380 3.76 -8.22 -10.87
C GLY A 380 3.48 -6.76 -11.26
N SER A 381 4.26 -6.21 -12.18
CA SER A 381 4.05 -4.86 -12.72
C SER A 381 2.85 -4.75 -13.66
N ILE A 382 2.35 -5.85 -14.21
CA ILE A 382 1.11 -5.88 -15.01
C ILE A 382 -0.06 -6.08 -14.06
N ARG A 383 -1.02 -5.14 -14.06
CA ARG A 383 -2.18 -5.15 -13.15
C ARG A 383 -3.48 -5.56 -13.82
N GLN A 384 -3.59 -5.37 -15.12
CA GLN A 384 -4.71 -5.82 -15.94
C GLN A 384 -4.30 -6.01 -17.40
N GLY A 385 -5.15 -6.67 -18.18
CA GLY A 385 -5.02 -6.76 -19.62
C GLY A 385 -5.53 -5.51 -20.35
N LEU A 386 -5.39 -5.52 -21.66
CA LEU A 386 -5.94 -4.49 -22.53
C LEU A 386 -7.07 -5.10 -23.38
N PRO A 387 -8.29 -4.52 -23.36
CA PRO A 387 -9.38 -5.00 -24.20
C PRO A 387 -9.11 -4.71 -25.68
N ALA A 388 -9.75 -5.46 -26.57
CA ALA A 388 -9.78 -5.09 -27.97
C ALA A 388 -10.51 -3.75 -28.18
N GLY A 389 -10.05 -2.96 -29.14
CA GLY A 389 -10.64 -1.68 -29.47
C GLY A 389 -9.68 -0.51 -29.28
N LYS A 390 -10.26 0.63 -28.95
CA LYS A 390 -9.52 1.88 -28.72
C LYS A 390 -8.75 1.82 -27.40
N VAL A 391 -7.51 2.29 -27.40
CA VAL A 391 -6.66 2.39 -26.21
C VAL A 391 -6.30 3.85 -25.99
N THR A 392 -6.55 4.33 -24.79
CA THR A 392 -6.19 5.66 -24.29
C THR A 392 -5.05 5.57 -23.28
N GLU A 393 -4.57 6.71 -22.82
CA GLU A 393 -3.56 6.73 -21.72
C GLU A 393 -4.09 6.03 -20.46
N ARG A 394 -5.40 6.13 -20.20
CA ARG A 394 -6.04 5.49 -19.04
C ARG A 394 -5.82 3.98 -19.03
N GLU A 395 -6.12 3.29 -20.14
CA GLU A 395 -5.95 1.83 -20.22
C GLU A 395 -4.50 1.43 -20.02
N LEU A 396 -3.55 2.20 -20.59
CA LEU A 396 -2.13 1.90 -20.42
C LEU A 396 -1.65 2.07 -18.98
N TYR A 397 -2.01 3.17 -18.33
CA TYR A 397 -1.63 3.39 -16.93
C TYR A 397 -2.37 2.45 -15.97
N SER A 398 -3.58 2.02 -16.29
CA SER A 398 -4.27 1.00 -15.51
C SER A 398 -3.64 -0.38 -15.67
N MET A 399 -3.13 -0.68 -16.86
CA MET A 399 -2.39 -1.91 -17.14
C MET A 399 -1.03 -1.93 -16.42
N PHE A 400 -0.30 -0.83 -16.44
CA PHE A 400 1.03 -0.68 -15.85
C PHE A 400 1.09 0.62 -15.01
N PRO A 401 0.54 0.61 -13.78
CA PRO A 401 0.37 1.83 -12.99
C PRO A 401 1.65 2.33 -12.31
N PHE A 402 2.70 1.49 -12.30
CA PHE A 402 3.97 1.84 -11.69
C PHE A 402 4.80 2.74 -12.60
N MET A 403 5.41 3.77 -12.04
CA MET A 403 6.28 4.68 -12.78
C MET A 403 7.71 4.13 -12.90
N ASP A 404 7.83 2.80 -13.01
CA ASP A 404 9.11 2.14 -13.24
C ASP A 404 9.87 2.79 -14.38
N THR A 405 11.17 2.96 -14.19
CA THR A 405 12.09 3.40 -15.23
C THR A 405 12.77 2.20 -15.89
N ILE A 406 13.35 2.43 -17.07
CA ILE A 406 14.16 1.43 -17.76
C ILE A 406 15.60 1.56 -17.23
N VAL A 407 16.10 0.50 -16.62
CA VAL A 407 17.49 0.38 -16.18
C VAL A 407 18.24 -0.47 -17.19
N THR A 408 19.36 0.05 -17.69
CA THR A 408 20.23 -0.67 -18.63
C THR A 408 21.56 -1.01 -17.97
N GLY A 409 22.23 -2.02 -18.49
CA GLY A 409 23.53 -2.42 -17.96
C GLY A 409 24.18 -3.53 -18.77
N LYS A 410 25.22 -4.10 -18.17
CA LYS A 410 25.96 -5.22 -18.74
C LYS A 410 26.11 -6.31 -17.68
N MET A 411 25.89 -7.56 -18.08
CA MET A 411 26.08 -8.73 -17.24
C MET A 411 26.76 -9.86 -18.00
N LYS A 412 27.53 -10.68 -17.30
CA LYS A 412 28.05 -11.92 -17.89
C LYS A 412 26.93 -12.96 -18.02
N GLY A 413 27.08 -13.90 -18.96
CA GLY A 413 26.13 -15.01 -19.07
C GLY A 413 26.01 -15.85 -17.79
N SER A 414 27.08 -15.93 -16.98
CA SER A 414 27.01 -16.57 -15.65
C SER A 414 26.12 -15.83 -14.68
N GLU A 415 26.13 -14.49 -14.69
CA GLU A 415 25.24 -13.65 -13.85
C GLU A 415 23.79 -13.74 -14.36
N LEU A 416 23.59 -13.79 -15.68
CA LEU A 416 22.25 -14.03 -16.24
C LEU A 416 21.71 -15.40 -15.80
N GLN A 417 22.54 -16.46 -15.83
CA GLN A 417 22.16 -17.78 -15.35
C GLN A 417 21.69 -17.73 -13.88
N GLU A 418 22.42 -17.02 -12.99
CA GLU A 418 22.04 -16.86 -11.59
C GLU A 418 20.67 -16.19 -11.42
N VAL A 419 20.42 -15.10 -12.15
CA VAL A 419 19.12 -14.42 -12.16
C VAL A 419 18.00 -15.36 -12.61
N LEU A 420 18.24 -16.16 -13.66
CA LEU A 420 17.24 -17.05 -14.22
C LEU A 420 17.03 -18.31 -13.35
N ASP A 421 18.05 -18.80 -12.66
CA ASP A 421 17.90 -19.86 -11.68
C ASP A 421 17.08 -19.39 -10.47
N TYR A 422 17.32 -18.18 -9.98
CA TYR A 422 16.47 -17.57 -8.95
C TYR A 422 15.01 -17.42 -9.41
N PHE A 423 14.80 -16.97 -10.66
CA PHE A 423 13.46 -16.95 -11.24
C PHE A 423 12.80 -18.34 -11.26
N ALA A 424 13.55 -19.36 -11.66
CA ALA A 424 13.07 -20.73 -11.72
C ALA A 424 12.71 -21.29 -10.33
N GLU A 425 13.49 -20.94 -9.30
CA GLU A 425 13.23 -21.31 -7.91
C GLU A 425 11.96 -20.64 -7.36
N LYS A 426 11.74 -19.36 -7.64
CA LYS A 426 10.50 -18.64 -7.28
C LYS A 426 9.26 -19.29 -7.86
N GLY A 427 9.33 -19.71 -9.11
CA GLY A 427 8.28 -20.44 -9.78
C GLY A 427 7.03 -19.63 -10.12
N GLU A 428 5.97 -20.38 -10.43
CA GLU A 428 4.66 -19.85 -10.83
C GLU A 428 3.92 -19.17 -9.67
N GLY A 429 3.17 -18.10 -9.97
CA GLY A 429 2.32 -17.37 -9.01
C GLY A 429 3.00 -16.19 -8.32
N ALA A 430 4.34 -16.14 -8.30
CA ALA A 430 5.10 -15.05 -7.70
C ALA A 430 4.95 -13.72 -8.48
N GLY A 431 4.99 -12.58 -7.79
CA GLY A 431 5.07 -11.26 -8.44
C GLY A 431 6.30 -11.13 -9.32
N GLY A 432 7.41 -11.71 -8.88
CA GLY A 432 8.68 -11.77 -9.58
C GLY A 432 8.76 -12.73 -10.77
N PHE A 433 7.65 -13.36 -11.18
CA PHE A 433 7.64 -14.14 -12.42
C PHE A 433 8.04 -13.26 -13.61
N LEU A 434 9.03 -13.69 -14.41
CA LEU A 434 9.59 -12.85 -15.47
C LEU A 434 8.85 -13.00 -16.80
N GLN A 435 8.65 -11.86 -17.45
CA GLN A 435 8.33 -11.75 -18.88
C GLN A 435 9.60 -11.29 -19.60
N ILE A 436 9.93 -11.90 -20.76
CA ILE A 436 11.28 -11.85 -21.29
C ILE A 436 11.36 -11.46 -22.78
N SER A 437 12.50 -10.89 -23.20
CA SER A 437 12.80 -10.55 -24.59
C SER A 437 14.29 -10.75 -24.93
N GLY A 438 14.58 -11.14 -26.18
CA GLY A 438 15.94 -11.32 -26.70
C GLY A 438 16.56 -12.68 -26.36
N PHE A 439 15.88 -13.50 -25.58
CA PHE A 439 16.32 -14.86 -25.25
C PHE A 439 15.15 -15.81 -25.05
N THR A 440 15.46 -17.11 -25.04
CA THR A 440 14.51 -18.21 -24.76
C THR A 440 15.06 -19.09 -23.68
N MET A 441 14.19 -19.77 -22.91
CA MET A 441 14.58 -20.69 -21.85
C MET A 441 13.50 -21.72 -21.54
N LYS A 442 13.89 -22.76 -20.80
CA LYS A 442 12.97 -23.72 -20.19
C LYS A 442 13.08 -23.66 -18.67
N LEU A 443 11.94 -23.69 -17.98
CA LEU A 443 11.86 -23.90 -16.53
C LEU A 443 11.59 -25.39 -16.27
N TYR A 444 12.43 -26.01 -15.48
CA TYR A 444 12.25 -27.39 -15.05
C TYR A 444 12.74 -27.58 -13.62
N LYS A 445 11.86 -27.98 -12.72
CA LYS A 445 12.15 -28.30 -11.32
C LYS A 445 13.03 -27.25 -10.59
N GLY A 446 12.67 -25.98 -10.74
CA GLY A 446 13.42 -24.87 -10.09
C GLY A 446 14.75 -24.53 -10.74
N SER A 447 14.99 -24.92 -11.97
CA SER A 447 16.20 -24.58 -12.73
C SER A 447 15.87 -23.99 -14.10
N ALA A 448 16.70 -23.06 -14.54
CA ALA A 448 16.65 -22.46 -15.87
C ALA A 448 17.55 -23.24 -16.84
N LEU A 449 16.95 -23.87 -17.83
CA LEU A 449 17.62 -24.74 -18.79
C LEU A 449 17.47 -24.24 -20.24
N ASP A 450 18.31 -24.76 -21.13
CA ASP A 450 18.26 -24.49 -22.58
C ASP A 450 18.20 -23.00 -22.92
N ILE A 451 18.92 -22.17 -22.16
CA ILE A 451 18.93 -20.72 -22.37
C ILE A 451 19.64 -20.40 -23.68
N LYS A 452 18.97 -19.64 -24.54
CA LYS A 452 19.55 -19.17 -25.82
C LYS A 452 19.34 -17.67 -25.95
N VAL A 453 20.42 -16.91 -26.14
CA VAL A 453 20.40 -15.46 -26.39
C VAL A 453 20.64 -15.22 -27.88
N GLY A 454 19.70 -14.51 -28.54
CA GLY A 454 19.75 -14.30 -30.00
C GLY A 454 19.81 -15.61 -30.77
N GLY A 455 19.12 -16.66 -30.31
CA GLY A 455 19.07 -18.00 -30.93
C GLY A 455 20.30 -18.88 -30.67
N LYS A 456 21.35 -18.38 -30.00
CA LYS A 456 22.58 -19.13 -29.68
C LYS A 456 22.58 -19.57 -28.21
N PRO A 457 23.12 -20.76 -27.91
CA PRO A 457 23.28 -21.18 -26.50
C PRO A 457 23.97 -20.10 -25.64
N LEU A 458 23.52 -19.96 -24.39
CA LEU A 458 24.11 -19.00 -23.45
C LEU A 458 25.60 -19.27 -23.26
N ASP A 459 26.42 -18.28 -23.59
CA ASP A 459 27.85 -18.29 -23.28
C ASP A 459 28.06 -17.61 -21.91
N LYS A 460 28.42 -18.39 -20.91
CA LYS A 460 28.61 -17.92 -19.52
C LYS A 460 29.69 -16.87 -19.37
N ASN A 461 30.65 -16.81 -20.28
CA ASN A 461 31.76 -15.86 -20.25
C ASN A 461 31.50 -14.59 -21.06
N LYS A 462 30.53 -14.62 -21.97
CA LYS A 462 30.15 -13.47 -22.80
C LYS A 462 29.40 -12.43 -21.95
N VAL A 463 29.67 -11.16 -22.23
CA VAL A 463 28.93 -10.04 -21.65
C VAL A 463 27.76 -9.68 -22.57
N TYR A 464 26.57 -9.61 -21.99
CA TYR A 464 25.34 -9.19 -22.64
C TYR A 464 24.88 -7.86 -22.10
N THR A 465 24.31 -7.01 -22.95
CA THR A 465 23.60 -5.80 -22.53
C THR A 465 22.19 -6.15 -22.15
N PHE A 466 21.68 -5.54 -21.07
CA PHE A 466 20.31 -5.79 -20.59
C PHE A 466 19.49 -4.51 -20.42
N ALA A 467 18.16 -4.64 -20.51
CA ALA A 467 17.18 -3.65 -20.11
C ALA A 467 16.14 -4.30 -19.17
N ILE A 468 15.96 -3.74 -17.98
CA ILE A 468 15.05 -4.24 -16.94
C ILE A 468 14.29 -3.07 -16.33
N ASN A 469 13.17 -3.32 -15.64
CA ASN A 469 12.49 -2.26 -14.91
C ASN A 469 13.21 -1.93 -13.59
N SER A 470 13.07 -0.69 -13.14
CA SER A 470 13.79 -0.18 -11.95
C SER A 470 13.45 -0.96 -10.69
N PHE A 471 12.24 -1.48 -10.56
CA PHE A 471 11.83 -2.26 -9.40
C PHE A 471 12.73 -3.49 -9.18
N ILE A 472 12.85 -4.39 -10.18
CA ILE A 472 13.75 -5.56 -10.02
C ILE A 472 15.22 -5.17 -10.05
N ALA A 473 15.60 -4.10 -10.77
CA ALA A 473 16.96 -3.59 -10.78
C ALA A 473 17.45 -3.16 -9.38
N ASN A 474 16.52 -2.79 -8.50
CA ASN A 474 16.79 -2.39 -7.12
C ASN A 474 16.56 -3.52 -6.10
N GLY A 475 16.40 -4.75 -6.57
CA GLY A 475 16.24 -5.94 -5.72
C GLY A 475 14.79 -6.30 -5.42
N GLY A 476 13.82 -5.62 -6.04
CA GLY A 476 12.40 -5.94 -5.91
C GLY A 476 12.10 -7.41 -6.22
N ASP A 477 11.06 -7.95 -5.61
CA ASP A 477 10.69 -9.38 -5.68
C ASP A 477 11.86 -10.34 -5.31
N GLY A 478 12.85 -9.83 -4.55
CA GLY A 478 14.00 -10.61 -4.06
C GLY A 478 15.13 -10.80 -5.07
N TYR A 479 15.15 -10.07 -6.18
CA TYR A 479 16.26 -10.07 -7.16
C TYR A 479 17.49 -9.30 -6.64
N VAL A 480 17.93 -9.62 -5.41
CA VAL A 480 19.02 -8.89 -4.72
C VAL A 480 20.33 -8.88 -5.52
N MET A 481 20.62 -9.93 -6.31
CA MET A 481 21.78 -9.99 -7.17
C MET A 481 21.79 -8.87 -8.24
N LEU A 482 20.63 -8.38 -8.65
CA LEU A 482 20.53 -7.25 -9.57
C LEU A 482 20.80 -5.91 -8.87
N LYS A 483 20.51 -5.79 -7.56
CA LYS A 483 20.75 -4.57 -6.78
C LYS A 483 22.24 -4.22 -6.76
N ASP A 484 23.10 -5.20 -6.55
CA ASP A 484 24.53 -5.02 -6.34
C ASP A 484 25.35 -4.95 -7.64
N MET A 485 24.72 -5.05 -8.80
CA MET A 485 25.38 -4.93 -10.09
C MET A 485 26.00 -3.56 -10.29
N LYS A 486 27.34 -3.52 -10.49
CA LYS A 486 28.12 -2.27 -10.61
C LYS A 486 27.96 -1.57 -11.97
N ASN A 487 27.58 -2.30 -13.02
CA ASN A 487 27.55 -1.80 -14.40
C ASN A 487 26.12 -1.53 -14.89
N LYS A 488 25.20 -1.13 -14.00
CA LYS A 488 23.84 -0.73 -14.36
C LYS A 488 23.68 0.79 -14.28
N LYS A 489 22.81 1.31 -15.12
CA LYS A 489 22.47 2.72 -15.19
C LYS A 489 20.95 2.87 -15.34
N ASP A 490 20.33 3.57 -14.41
CA ASP A 490 18.96 4.02 -14.62
C ASP A 490 18.94 5.06 -15.73
N THR A 491 18.09 4.85 -16.71
CA THR A 491 17.93 5.81 -17.81
C THR A 491 17.01 6.97 -17.45
N PHE A 492 16.29 6.86 -16.32
CA PHE A 492 15.19 7.76 -15.93
C PHE A 492 14.06 7.86 -16.98
N ILE A 493 14.03 6.95 -17.95
CA ILE A 493 12.97 6.87 -18.93
C ILE A 493 11.86 6.00 -18.35
N SER A 494 10.70 6.60 -18.12
CA SER A 494 9.53 5.89 -17.60
C SER A 494 9.06 4.82 -18.58
N LEU A 495 8.89 3.60 -18.10
CA LEU A 495 8.41 2.47 -18.92
C LEU A 495 6.96 2.69 -19.38
N PRO A 496 5.99 3.08 -18.53
CA PRO A 496 4.64 3.38 -19.03
C PRO A 496 4.60 4.54 -20.03
N ILE A 497 5.39 5.60 -19.84
CA ILE A 497 5.50 6.68 -20.83
C ILE A 497 6.05 6.15 -22.16
N THR A 498 7.03 5.25 -22.11
CA THR A 498 7.58 4.60 -23.30
C THR A 498 6.51 3.83 -24.08
N LEU A 499 5.60 3.12 -23.37
CA LEU A 499 4.48 2.42 -24.01
C LEU A 499 3.47 3.41 -24.63
N VAL A 500 3.19 4.53 -23.96
CA VAL A 500 2.36 5.62 -24.49
C VAL A 500 2.99 6.21 -25.77
N GLU A 501 4.27 6.56 -25.74
CA GLU A 501 5.00 7.08 -26.91
C GLU A 501 5.00 6.08 -28.06
N TYR A 502 5.21 4.80 -27.76
CA TYR A 502 5.17 3.74 -28.75
C TYR A 502 3.81 3.69 -29.48
N LEU A 503 2.71 3.64 -28.72
CA LEU A 503 1.37 3.64 -29.31
C LEU A 503 1.03 4.95 -30.03
N LYS A 504 1.41 6.10 -29.51
CA LYS A 504 1.24 7.40 -30.21
C LYS A 504 1.91 7.38 -31.58
N LYS A 505 3.09 6.77 -31.69
CA LYS A 505 3.88 6.69 -32.92
C LYS A 505 3.36 5.63 -33.91
N HIS A 506 3.12 4.41 -33.41
CA HIS A 506 2.85 3.24 -34.26
C HIS A 506 1.37 2.90 -34.41
N LYS A 507 0.50 3.49 -33.58
CA LYS A 507 -0.96 3.30 -33.55
C LYS A 507 -1.44 1.90 -33.17
N LYS A 508 -0.54 0.92 -33.05
CA LYS A 508 -0.79 -0.44 -32.58
C LYS A 508 0.47 -1.04 -31.97
N PHE A 509 0.30 -2.04 -31.14
CA PHE A 509 1.42 -2.83 -30.65
C PHE A 509 1.94 -3.81 -31.73
N PRO A 510 3.23 -4.19 -31.65
CA PRO A 510 3.77 -5.21 -32.51
C PRO A 510 3.16 -6.57 -32.14
N LYS A 511 3.10 -7.49 -33.10
CA LYS A 511 2.79 -8.89 -32.80
C LYS A 511 4.08 -9.56 -32.32
N PRO A 512 4.20 -10.00 -31.06
CA PRO A 512 5.42 -10.58 -30.55
C PRO A 512 5.55 -12.05 -30.98
N GLU A 513 6.80 -12.53 -31.05
CA GLU A 513 7.05 -13.96 -31.11
C GLU A 513 6.78 -14.60 -29.74
N MET A 514 6.06 -15.72 -29.74
CA MET A 514 5.75 -16.53 -28.57
C MET A 514 6.68 -17.76 -28.48
N GLY A 515 6.69 -18.42 -27.34
CA GLY A 515 7.52 -19.61 -27.10
C GLY A 515 8.90 -19.28 -26.56
N ARG A 516 9.06 -18.12 -25.94
CA ARG A 516 10.32 -17.69 -25.29
C ARG A 516 10.54 -18.42 -23.98
N LEU A 517 9.45 -18.69 -23.25
CA LEU A 517 9.46 -19.35 -21.94
C LEU A 517 8.62 -20.62 -22.00
N THR A 518 9.26 -21.78 -21.80
CA THR A 518 8.60 -23.07 -21.73
C THR A 518 8.69 -23.62 -20.32
N ILE A 519 7.55 -23.93 -19.70
CA ILE A 519 7.50 -24.61 -18.40
C ILE A 519 7.36 -26.11 -18.67
N VAL A 520 8.37 -26.87 -18.24
CA VAL A 520 8.38 -28.33 -18.35
C VAL A 520 7.89 -28.90 -17.02
N LYS A 521 6.81 -29.67 -17.09
CA LYS A 521 6.20 -30.31 -15.90
C LYS A 521 6.88 -31.61 -15.54
#